data_a6e4d1e2b4409c46e1cafdcd0210e729
#
_entry.id   a6e4d1e2b4409c46e1cafdcd0210e729
#
_cell.length_a   1.000
_cell.length_b   1.000
_cell.length_c   1.000
_cell.angle_alpha   90.00
_cell.angle_beta   90.00
_cell.angle_gamma   90.00
#
_symmetry.space_group_name_H-M   'P 1'
#
loop_
_entity.id
_entity.type
_entity.pdbx_description
1 polymer ?
#
loop_
_entity_poly.entity_id
_entity_poly.type
_entity_poly.pdbx_seq_one_letter_code
_entity_poly.pdbx_strand_id
1 'polypeptide(L)'
;MNRSSWSTAGFLARVRAALGGADTDPGARAEGVDGVEGVEGAEGTGGGARTGGGDGAGWAGGIGEQGGEETTAGVLARLNRRGWAVLCDLGVPGSSENLDFLVIGPQGQVVLVDAEHWSAADGATVGMPGGRLSCGAEDRQELVDKLRRESRMVEDELGAVAEAVAVVEGVPVDNGVFRSAGVWVVGPEHLWGAVLQAPTGHRDQAALVRLAKGLFPPLG
;
A
#
# COMPACT_ATOMS: atom_id res chain seq x y z
N MET A 1 28.87 -7.69 12.25
CA MET A 1 27.79 -6.81 11.74
C MET A 1 27.63 -7.13 10.28
N ASN A 2 26.74 -8.04 9.95
CA ASN A 2 26.53 -8.48 8.58
C ASN A 2 25.25 -7.80 8.09
N ARG A 3 25.38 -6.67 7.40
CA ARG A 3 24.26 -6.13 6.61
C ARG A 3 24.08 -7.10 5.45
N SER A 4 23.18 -8.05 5.60
CA SER A 4 22.67 -8.78 4.45
C SER A 4 21.95 -7.75 3.59
N SER A 5 22.70 -7.25 2.60
CA SER A 5 22.22 -6.29 1.63
C SER A 5 21.24 -6.97 0.68
N TRP A 6 20.01 -7.11 1.10
CA TRP A 6 18.94 -7.07 0.14
C TRP A 6 18.94 -5.64 -0.36
N SER A 7 19.53 -5.40 -1.53
CA SER A 7 19.50 -4.06 -2.07
C SER A 7 18.05 -3.75 -2.42
N THR A 8 17.57 -2.58 -2.05
CA THR A 8 16.28 -2.03 -2.48
C THR A 8 16.05 -2.28 -3.98
N ALA A 9 17.11 -2.18 -4.79
CA ALA A 9 17.10 -2.52 -6.21
C ALA A 9 16.70 -3.98 -6.51
N GLY A 10 17.15 -4.96 -5.73
CA GLY A 10 16.79 -6.37 -5.93
C GLY A 10 15.33 -6.67 -5.51
N PHE A 11 14.82 -5.96 -4.52
CA PHE A 11 13.42 -6.03 -4.12
C PHE A 11 12.50 -5.39 -5.17
N LEU A 12 12.82 -4.17 -5.60
CA LEU A 12 12.09 -3.45 -6.65
C LEU A 12 12.07 -4.22 -7.99
N ALA A 13 13.18 -4.88 -8.34
CA ALA A 13 13.23 -5.75 -9.53
C ALA A 13 12.24 -6.92 -9.44
N ARG A 14 12.06 -7.53 -8.25
CA ARG A 14 11.07 -8.59 -8.04
C ARG A 14 9.64 -8.06 -8.13
N VAL A 15 9.37 -6.88 -7.55
CA VAL A 15 8.05 -6.24 -7.68
C VAL A 15 7.76 -5.90 -9.13
N ARG A 16 8.69 -5.29 -9.86
CA ARG A 16 8.54 -5.01 -11.30
C ARG A 16 8.28 -6.27 -12.11
N ALA A 17 8.98 -7.37 -11.83
CA ALA A 17 8.72 -8.65 -12.47
C ALA A 17 7.33 -9.21 -12.15
N ALA A 18 6.89 -9.11 -10.90
CA ALA A 18 5.56 -9.55 -10.46
C ALA A 18 4.42 -8.71 -11.05
N LEU A 19 4.68 -7.42 -11.32
CA LEU A 19 3.75 -6.51 -12.02
C LEU A 19 3.73 -6.72 -13.54
N GLY A 20 4.53 -7.66 -14.07
CA GLY A 20 4.52 -8.02 -15.50
C GLY A 20 5.39 -7.15 -16.39
N GLY A 21 6.34 -6.36 -15.83
CA GLY A 21 7.30 -5.57 -16.61
C GLY A 21 6.69 -4.52 -17.54
N ALA A 22 5.39 -4.32 -17.47
CA ALA A 22 4.67 -3.33 -18.27
C ALA A 22 4.47 -2.06 -17.44
N ASP A 23 4.87 -0.94 -18.00
CA ASP A 23 4.29 0.35 -17.67
C ASP A 23 2.77 0.19 -17.74
N THR A 24 2.09 0.04 -16.61
CA THR A 24 0.64 -0.11 -16.57
C THR A 24 0.03 1.24 -16.91
N ASP A 25 -0.16 1.46 -18.22
CA ASP A 25 -1.01 2.54 -18.71
C ASP A 25 -2.48 2.10 -18.54
N PRO A 26 -3.22 2.65 -17.58
CA PRO A 26 -4.62 2.32 -17.37
C PRO A 26 -5.51 2.76 -18.53
N GLY A 27 -4.98 3.53 -19.49
CA GLY A 27 -5.70 3.97 -20.69
C GLY A 27 -5.85 2.90 -21.79
N ALA A 28 -5.10 1.80 -21.73
CA ALA A 28 -5.06 0.81 -22.83
C ALA A 28 -6.16 -0.27 -22.78
N ARG A 29 -7.07 -0.26 -21.79
CA ARG A 29 -8.11 -1.30 -21.63
C ARG A 29 -9.55 -0.87 -21.83
N ALA A 30 -9.82 0.30 -22.39
CA ALA A 30 -11.18 0.82 -22.57
C ALA A 30 -11.71 0.75 -24.00
N GLU A 31 -11.28 -0.22 -24.82
CA GLU A 31 -11.94 -0.49 -26.10
C GLU A 31 -12.29 -1.98 -26.20
N GLY A 32 -13.56 -2.28 -26.00
CA GLY A 32 -14.14 -3.53 -26.44
C GLY A 32 -14.88 -4.36 -25.40
N VAL A 33 -16.04 -3.94 -24.91
CA VAL A 33 -17.17 -4.82 -24.61
C VAL A 33 -18.46 -4.07 -24.93
N ASP A 34 -18.84 -4.08 -26.19
CA ASP A 34 -20.22 -3.89 -26.59
C ASP A 34 -21.00 -5.20 -26.40
N GLY A 35 -22.14 -5.11 -25.73
CA GLY A 35 -23.25 -6.04 -25.91
C GLY A 35 -23.42 -7.15 -24.89
N VAL A 36 -24.21 -6.92 -23.83
CA VAL A 36 -25.25 -7.89 -23.41
C VAL A 36 -26.48 -7.12 -22.96
N GLU A 37 -27.55 -7.21 -23.76
CA GLU A 37 -28.89 -6.81 -23.41
C GLU A 37 -29.52 -7.76 -22.38
N GLY A 38 -30.24 -7.16 -21.41
CA GLY A 38 -31.54 -7.65 -20.89
C GLY A 38 -31.55 -8.88 -20.00
N VAL A 39 -31.86 -8.69 -18.72
CA VAL A 39 -32.84 -9.49 -18.00
C VAL A 39 -33.55 -8.60 -16.96
N GLU A 40 -34.86 -8.40 -17.16
CA GLU A 40 -35.81 -7.84 -16.20
C GLU A 40 -36.12 -8.83 -15.06
N GLY A 41 -36.37 -8.30 -13.86
CA GLY A 41 -37.36 -8.88 -12.94
C GLY A 41 -36.85 -9.62 -11.73
N ALA A 42 -37.02 -9.03 -10.53
CA ALA A 42 -37.88 -9.58 -9.48
C ALA A 42 -37.83 -8.70 -8.21
N GLU A 43 -39.00 -8.22 -7.84
CA GLU A 43 -39.31 -7.58 -6.56
C GLU A 43 -39.22 -8.60 -5.41
N GLY A 44 -38.69 -8.17 -4.26
CA GLY A 44 -38.65 -8.94 -3.04
C GLY A 44 -38.53 -8.05 -1.80
N THR A 45 -39.70 -7.65 -1.28
CA THR A 45 -39.92 -6.99 0.01
C THR A 45 -39.50 -7.89 1.18
N GLY A 46 -38.85 -7.33 2.21
CA GLY A 46 -38.66 -8.05 3.48
C GLY A 46 -37.87 -7.21 4.50
N GLY A 47 -38.60 -6.53 5.39
CA GLY A 47 -38.06 -5.71 6.47
C GLY A 47 -37.44 -6.53 7.60
N GLY A 48 -36.61 -5.87 8.40
CA GLY A 48 -36.04 -6.41 9.62
C GLY A 48 -35.05 -5.46 10.26
N ALA A 49 -35.56 -4.52 11.05
CA ALA A 49 -34.74 -3.71 11.94
C ALA A 49 -34.11 -4.58 13.04
N ARG A 50 -32.81 -4.46 13.30
CA ARG A 50 -32.20 -4.74 14.59
C ARG A 50 -31.05 -3.78 14.84
N THR A 51 -31.26 -2.93 15.82
CA THR A 51 -30.29 -2.16 16.59
C THR A 51 -29.35 -3.08 17.34
N GLY A 52 -28.06 -2.77 17.34
CA GLY A 52 -27.06 -3.42 18.18
C GLY A 52 -25.70 -2.80 17.96
N GLY A 53 -25.29 -1.86 18.83
CA GLY A 53 -23.95 -1.31 18.85
C GLY A 53 -22.92 -2.37 19.24
N GLY A 54 -21.72 -2.21 18.75
CA GLY A 54 -20.58 -3.05 19.05
C GLY A 54 -19.35 -2.47 18.37
N ASP A 55 -18.64 -1.59 19.10
CA ASP A 55 -17.31 -1.12 18.74
C ASP A 55 -16.34 -2.30 18.79
N GLY A 56 -16.01 -2.82 17.64
CA GLY A 56 -15.03 -3.87 17.46
C GLY A 56 -14.71 -3.96 15.98
N ALA A 57 -13.66 -3.23 15.55
CA ALA A 57 -13.12 -3.38 14.20
C ALA A 57 -12.58 -4.80 14.05
N GLY A 58 -13.46 -5.73 13.66
CA GLY A 58 -13.13 -7.12 13.36
C GLY A 58 -12.35 -7.20 12.05
N TRP A 59 -11.05 -7.37 12.14
CA TRP A 59 -10.13 -7.68 11.03
C TRP A 59 -10.24 -9.15 10.57
N ALA A 60 -11.45 -9.69 10.47
CA ALA A 60 -11.69 -11.06 10.00
C ALA A 60 -12.19 -11.05 8.56
N GLY A 61 -11.29 -11.17 7.59
CA GLY A 61 -11.65 -11.27 6.17
C GLY A 61 -10.50 -11.51 5.20
N GLY A 62 -9.42 -12.13 5.62
CA GLY A 62 -8.40 -12.65 4.71
C GLY A 62 -8.81 -14.05 4.24
N ILE A 63 -9.39 -14.19 3.05
CA ILE A 63 -9.63 -15.48 2.43
C ILE A 63 -8.26 -16.02 2.02
N GLY A 64 -7.78 -17.05 2.74
CA GLY A 64 -6.56 -17.75 2.44
C GLY A 64 -6.61 -18.39 1.05
N GLU A 65 -5.74 -17.98 0.18
CA GLU A 65 -5.27 -18.77 -0.95
C GLU A 65 -3.81 -19.11 -0.73
N GLN A 66 -3.62 -20.38 -0.42
CA GLN A 66 -2.36 -21.14 -0.43
C GLN A 66 -1.21 -20.63 0.46
N GLY A 67 -0.82 -21.44 1.43
CA GLY A 67 0.22 -21.29 2.43
C GLY A 67 1.64 -20.99 1.96
N GLY A 68 1.83 -19.89 1.24
CA GLY A 68 3.10 -19.22 1.02
C GLY A 68 3.10 -17.95 1.84
N GLU A 69 4.21 -17.65 2.48
CA GLU A 69 4.43 -16.37 3.17
C GLU A 69 4.07 -15.21 2.23
N GLU A 70 3.09 -14.39 2.62
CA GLU A 70 2.64 -13.26 1.80
C GLU A 70 3.75 -12.22 1.77
N THR A 71 4.18 -11.82 0.58
CA THR A 71 5.22 -10.81 0.38
C THR A 71 4.61 -9.49 -0.07
N THR A 72 5.26 -8.38 0.20
CA THR A 72 4.87 -7.05 -0.29
C THR A 72 4.66 -7.05 -1.80
N ALA A 73 5.58 -7.68 -2.55
CA ALA A 73 5.47 -7.81 -4.01
C ALA A 73 4.21 -8.56 -4.44
N GLY A 74 3.84 -9.63 -3.74
CA GLY A 74 2.63 -10.41 -4.00
C GLY A 74 1.36 -9.60 -3.79
N VAL A 75 1.32 -8.81 -2.70
CA VAL A 75 0.18 -7.94 -2.40
C VAL A 75 0.04 -6.84 -3.44
N LEU A 76 1.13 -6.15 -3.79
CA LEU A 76 1.13 -5.09 -4.80
C LEU A 76 0.69 -5.62 -6.17
N ALA A 77 1.17 -6.80 -6.58
CA ALA A 77 0.74 -7.45 -7.82
C ALA A 77 -0.77 -7.79 -7.79
N ARG A 78 -1.29 -8.22 -6.63
CA ARG A 78 -2.73 -8.49 -6.46
C ARG A 78 -3.55 -7.20 -6.55
N LEU A 79 -3.10 -6.10 -5.94
CA LEU A 79 -3.72 -4.78 -6.05
C LEU A 79 -3.80 -4.34 -7.52
N ASN A 80 -2.69 -4.48 -8.26
CA ASN A 80 -2.63 -4.12 -9.68
C ASN A 80 -3.64 -4.93 -10.52
N ARG A 81 -3.73 -6.25 -10.30
CA ARG A 81 -4.74 -7.09 -10.98
C ARG A 81 -6.18 -6.69 -10.66
N ARG A 82 -6.41 -6.00 -9.55
CA ARG A 82 -7.72 -5.49 -9.12
C ARG A 82 -7.98 -4.03 -9.51
N GLY A 83 -7.18 -3.51 -10.45
CA GLY A 83 -7.38 -2.17 -11.02
C GLY A 83 -6.75 -1.03 -10.24
N TRP A 84 -5.92 -1.33 -9.23
CA TRP A 84 -5.08 -0.31 -8.60
C TRP A 84 -3.86 -0.03 -9.48
N ALA A 85 -3.52 1.23 -9.67
CA ALA A 85 -2.26 1.59 -10.32
C ALA A 85 -1.15 1.53 -9.26
N VAL A 86 -0.08 0.79 -9.56
CA VAL A 86 1.11 0.68 -8.72
C VAL A 86 2.28 1.29 -9.47
N LEU A 87 2.76 2.44 -9.03
CA LEU A 87 3.93 3.12 -9.55
C LEU A 87 5.12 2.81 -8.64
N CYS A 88 6.27 2.49 -9.20
CA CYS A 88 7.44 2.01 -8.47
C CYS A 88 8.63 2.92 -8.70
N ASP A 89 9.46 3.07 -7.66
CA ASP A 89 10.78 3.67 -7.74
C ASP A 89 10.75 5.07 -8.39
N LEU A 90 9.99 5.95 -7.76
CA LEU A 90 9.74 7.29 -8.27
C LEU A 90 10.73 8.28 -7.66
N GLY A 91 11.40 9.07 -8.50
CA GLY A 91 12.32 10.12 -8.05
C GLY A 91 11.55 11.30 -7.44
N VAL A 92 12.04 11.81 -6.31
CA VAL A 92 11.53 13.04 -5.71
C VAL A 92 12.26 14.23 -6.33
N PRO A 93 11.55 15.20 -6.96
CA PRO A 93 12.18 16.34 -7.61
C PRO A 93 13.05 17.15 -6.64
N GLY A 94 14.30 17.39 -7.03
CA GLY A 94 15.24 18.17 -6.22
C GLY A 94 15.81 17.47 -5.00
N SER A 95 15.57 16.16 -4.85
CA SER A 95 16.08 15.33 -3.77
C SER A 95 16.83 14.11 -4.33
N SER A 96 17.69 13.50 -3.50
CA SER A 96 18.23 12.17 -3.75
C SER A 96 17.36 11.05 -3.20
N GLU A 97 16.24 11.39 -2.57
CA GLU A 97 15.26 10.44 -2.05
C GLU A 97 14.37 9.91 -3.17
N ASN A 98 13.82 8.73 -2.98
CA ASN A 98 12.84 8.12 -3.87
C ASN A 98 11.63 7.62 -3.07
N LEU A 99 10.50 7.54 -3.75
CA LEU A 99 9.32 6.85 -3.24
C LEU A 99 9.36 5.41 -3.77
N ASP A 100 9.34 4.43 -2.88
CA ASP A 100 9.36 3.03 -3.29
C ASP A 100 8.14 2.69 -4.12
N PHE A 101 6.95 2.97 -3.59
CA PHE A 101 5.69 2.74 -4.30
C PHE A 101 4.68 3.84 -4.03
N LEU A 102 4.01 4.27 -5.08
CA LEU A 102 2.81 5.09 -5.02
C LEU A 102 1.65 4.28 -5.59
N VAL A 103 0.68 3.95 -4.75
CA VAL A 103 -0.45 3.10 -5.08
C VAL A 103 -1.71 3.95 -5.17
N ILE A 104 -2.35 3.95 -6.36
CA ILE A 104 -3.53 4.79 -6.63
C ILE A 104 -4.72 3.90 -6.92
N GLY A 105 -5.75 4.03 -6.09
CA GLY A 105 -6.97 3.23 -6.16
C GLY A 105 -7.98 3.74 -7.20
N PRO A 106 -8.93 2.88 -7.62
CA PRO A 106 -9.92 3.21 -8.63
C PRO A 106 -10.88 4.33 -8.21
N GLN A 107 -10.99 4.60 -6.91
CA GLN A 107 -11.80 5.69 -6.35
C GLN A 107 -10.95 6.90 -5.92
N GLY A 108 -9.74 7.05 -6.50
CA GLY A 108 -8.86 8.17 -6.20
C GLY A 108 -8.15 8.08 -4.85
N GLN A 109 -8.12 6.92 -4.21
CA GLN A 109 -7.28 6.69 -3.04
C GLN A 109 -5.81 6.84 -3.43
N VAL A 110 -5.00 7.45 -2.57
CA VAL A 110 -3.55 7.57 -2.75
C VAL A 110 -2.86 6.99 -1.54
N VAL A 111 -1.95 6.05 -1.75
CA VAL A 111 -1.18 5.39 -0.69
C VAL A 111 0.29 5.40 -1.06
N LEU A 112 1.10 5.99 -0.20
CA LEU A 112 2.55 5.87 -0.24
C LEU A 112 2.94 4.62 0.54
N VAL A 113 3.64 3.69 -0.10
CA VAL A 113 4.13 2.46 0.52
C VAL A 113 5.65 2.44 0.47
N ASP A 114 6.27 2.29 1.62
CA ASP A 114 7.72 2.12 1.79
C ASP A 114 7.97 0.71 2.32
N ALA A 115 8.86 -0.04 1.68
CA ALA A 115 9.07 -1.45 1.99
C ALA A 115 10.46 -1.68 2.58
N GLU A 116 10.48 -2.05 3.85
CA GLU A 116 11.68 -2.26 4.62
C GLU A 116 11.91 -3.75 4.88
N HIS A 117 13.13 -4.20 4.65
CA HIS A 117 13.54 -5.53 5.06
C HIS A 117 14.48 -5.43 6.27
N TRP A 118 13.97 -5.81 7.43
CA TRP A 118 14.77 -5.79 8.65
C TRP A 118 15.17 -7.20 9.07
N SER A 119 16.36 -7.28 9.64
CA SER A 119 16.83 -8.48 10.34
C SER A 119 17.15 -8.08 11.77
N ALA A 120 16.66 -8.83 12.71
CA ALA A 120 16.92 -8.59 14.13
C ALA A 120 17.36 -9.87 14.83
N ALA A 121 17.82 -9.72 16.07
CA ALA A 121 18.10 -10.88 16.92
C ALA A 121 16.85 -11.73 17.13
N ASP A 122 17.03 -13.03 17.39
CA ASP A 122 15.93 -13.97 17.62
C ASP A 122 14.93 -13.43 18.66
N GLY A 123 13.65 -13.48 18.30
CA GLY A 123 12.56 -13.00 19.15
C GLY A 123 12.33 -11.48 19.18
N ALA A 124 13.08 -10.70 18.40
CA ALA A 124 12.77 -9.29 18.25
C ALA A 124 11.49 -9.08 17.45
N THR A 125 10.73 -8.06 17.83
CA THR A 125 9.51 -7.62 17.14
C THR A 125 9.60 -6.14 16.82
N VAL A 126 8.83 -5.73 15.82
CA VAL A 126 8.60 -4.31 15.51
C VAL A 126 7.46 -3.82 16.36
N GLY A 127 7.68 -2.77 17.13
CA GLY A 127 6.67 -2.26 18.06
C GLY A 127 6.88 -0.78 18.40
N MET A 128 6.12 -0.30 19.38
CA MET A 128 6.16 1.11 19.83
C MET A 128 6.40 1.25 21.35
N PRO A 129 7.50 0.75 21.90
CA PRO A 129 7.80 0.98 23.30
C PRO A 129 8.01 2.48 23.55
N GLY A 130 7.27 3.04 24.51
CA GLY A 130 7.35 4.48 24.81
C GLY A 130 6.83 5.40 23.70
N GLY A 131 6.03 4.89 22.75
CA GLY A 131 5.44 5.68 21.67
C GLY A 131 6.36 5.94 20.47
N ARG A 132 7.52 5.31 20.40
CA ARG A 132 8.50 5.42 19.29
C ARG A 132 8.61 4.08 18.56
N LEU A 133 8.70 4.14 17.24
CA LEU A 133 8.93 2.95 16.42
C LEU A 133 10.29 2.33 16.74
N SER A 134 10.31 1.04 17.02
CA SER A 134 11.55 0.29 17.25
C SER A 134 11.48 -1.11 16.64
N CYS A 135 12.64 -1.70 16.38
CA CYS A 135 12.81 -3.11 16.06
C CYS A 135 13.72 -3.72 17.13
N GLY A 136 13.12 -4.47 18.06
CA GLY A 136 13.81 -4.86 19.29
C GLY A 136 14.31 -3.62 20.07
N ALA A 137 15.63 -3.51 20.27
CA ALA A 137 16.25 -2.35 20.97
C ALA A 137 16.62 -1.19 20.02
N GLU A 138 16.50 -1.37 18.70
CA GLU A 138 16.89 -0.35 17.74
C GLU A 138 15.74 0.66 17.50
N ASP A 139 16.04 1.96 17.68
CA ASP A 139 15.12 3.04 17.32
C ASP A 139 15.00 3.14 15.79
N ARG A 140 13.77 3.14 15.28
CA ARG A 140 13.44 3.25 13.86
C ARG A 140 12.49 4.42 13.58
N GLN A 141 12.38 5.36 14.51
CA GLN A 141 11.46 6.49 14.41
C GLN A 141 11.71 7.36 13.16
N GLU A 142 12.94 7.43 12.68
CA GLU A 142 13.27 8.19 11.46
C GLU A 142 12.51 7.73 10.21
N LEU A 143 12.15 6.43 10.11
CA LEU A 143 11.30 5.91 9.04
C LEU A 143 9.92 6.56 9.07
N VAL A 144 9.31 6.64 10.24
CA VAL A 144 8.00 7.29 10.40
C VAL A 144 8.08 8.78 10.03
N ASP A 145 9.14 9.45 10.48
CA ASP A 145 9.33 10.88 10.20
C ASP A 145 9.59 11.13 8.70
N LYS A 146 10.33 10.24 8.02
CA LYS A 146 10.53 10.24 6.57
C LYS A 146 9.17 10.11 5.86
N LEU A 147 8.43 9.04 6.12
CA LEU A 147 7.16 8.75 5.46
C LEU A 147 6.11 9.85 5.67
N ARG A 148 6.09 10.49 6.82
CA ARG A 148 5.22 11.65 7.07
C ARG A 148 5.58 12.87 6.23
N ARG A 149 6.87 13.12 5.99
CA ARG A 149 7.29 14.21 5.10
C ARG A 149 6.94 13.90 3.64
N GLU A 150 7.21 12.68 3.22
CA GLU A 150 6.93 12.23 1.86
C GLU A 150 5.42 12.20 1.56
N SER A 151 4.60 11.72 2.49
CA SER A 151 3.14 11.70 2.32
C SER A 151 2.58 13.11 2.18
N ARG A 152 3.03 14.08 2.99
CA ARG A 152 2.62 15.48 2.85
C ARG A 152 3.04 16.08 1.52
N MET A 153 4.26 15.81 1.07
CA MET A 153 4.73 16.24 -0.25
C MET A 153 3.85 15.66 -1.36
N VAL A 154 3.53 14.37 -1.29
CA VAL A 154 2.62 13.72 -2.26
C VAL A 154 1.23 14.36 -2.21
N GLU A 155 0.70 14.66 -1.01
CA GLU A 155 -0.58 15.36 -0.83
C GLU A 155 -0.58 16.73 -1.49
N ASP A 156 0.46 17.53 -1.23
CA ASP A 156 0.60 18.88 -1.77
C ASP A 156 0.69 18.86 -3.30
N GLU A 157 1.48 17.96 -3.87
CA GLU A 157 1.69 17.85 -5.31
C GLU A 157 0.50 17.26 -6.06
N LEU A 158 -0.15 16.23 -5.50
CA LEU A 158 -1.29 15.59 -6.15
C LEU A 158 -2.61 16.27 -5.82
N GLY A 159 -2.68 17.12 -4.79
CA GLY A 159 -3.91 17.70 -4.28
C GLY A 159 -4.92 16.63 -3.84
N ALA A 160 -4.45 15.56 -3.23
CA ALA A 160 -5.23 14.44 -2.74
C ALA A 160 -4.62 13.92 -1.44
N VAL A 161 -5.45 13.49 -0.48
CA VAL A 161 -4.97 12.90 0.78
C VAL A 161 -4.19 11.64 0.47
N ALA A 162 -2.98 11.50 1.02
CA ALA A 162 -2.11 10.35 0.85
C ALA A 162 -1.88 9.63 2.19
N GLU A 163 -2.35 8.39 2.30
CA GLU A 163 -2.01 7.53 3.44
C GLU A 163 -0.58 7.01 3.30
N ALA A 164 0.15 6.97 4.41
CA ALA A 164 1.51 6.43 4.45
C ALA A 164 1.52 5.06 5.14
N VAL A 165 2.19 4.09 4.50
CA VAL A 165 2.31 2.72 4.97
C VAL A 165 3.78 2.28 4.93
N ALA A 166 4.35 1.93 6.08
CA ALA A 166 5.60 1.20 6.20
C ALA A 166 5.30 -0.30 6.23
N VAL A 167 5.82 -1.05 5.29
CA VAL A 167 5.74 -2.53 5.29
C VAL A 167 7.07 -3.08 5.76
N VAL A 168 7.05 -3.88 6.83
CA VAL A 168 8.26 -4.48 7.37
C VAL A 168 8.27 -5.98 7.10
N GLU A 169 9.27 -6.43 6.35
CA GLU A 169 9.55 -7.85 6.09
C GLU A 169 10.72 -8.34 6.96
N GLY A 170 10.75 -9.64 7.23
CA GLY A 170 11.85 -10.31 7.94
C GLY A 170 11.79 -10.26 9.46
N VAL A 171 10.95 -9.41 10.05
CA VAL A 171 10.71 -9.32 11.50
C VAL A 171 9.22 -9.18 11.75
N PRO A 172 8.64 -9.92 12.74
CA PRO A 172 7.23 -9.81 13.07
C PRO A 172 6.87 -8.39 13.53
N VAL A 173 5.76 -7.86 13.05
CA VAL A 173 5.15 -6.64 13.54
C VAL A 173 4.22 -6.97 14.70
N ASP A 174 4.31 -6.22 15.81
CA ASP A 174 3.47 -6.45 16.98
C ASP A 174 1.98 -6.33 16.62
N ASN A 175 1.20 -7.36 16.95
CA ASN A 175 -0.19 -7.53 16.51
C ASN A 175 -0.40 -7.46 14.97
N GLY A 176 0.66 -7.58 14.17
CA GLY A 176 0.65 -7.54 12.71
C GLY A 176 0.46 -6.15 12.10
N VAL A 177 -0.14 -5.20 12.84
CA VAL A 177 -0.46 -3.85 12.34
C VAL A 177 -0.65 -2.86 13.49
N PHE A 178 -0.10 -1.65 13.35
CA PHE A 178 -0.39 -0.52 14.23
C PHE A 178 -0.17 0.82 13.51
N ARG A 179 -0.54 1.93 14.15
CA ARG A 179 -0.24 3.29 13.65
C ARG A 179 0.78 3.99 14.52
N SER A 180 1.78 4.61 13.89
CA SER A 180 2.76 5.50 14.52
C SER A 180 2.68 6.88 13.90
N ALA A 181 2.28 7.88 14.66
CA ALA A 181 2.17 9.28 14.22
C ALA A 181 1.45 9.47 12.86
N GLY A 182 0.42 8.67 12.59
CA GLY A 182 -0.36 8.72 11.35
C GLY A 182 0.10 7.75 10.27
N VAL A 183 1.28 7.16 10.36
CA VAL A 183 1.81 6.14 9.44
C VAL A 183 1.34 4.76 9.89
N TRP A 184 0.82 3.96 8.98
CA TRP A 184 0.61 2.53 9.20
C TRP A 184 1.96 1.80 9.20
N VAL A 185 2.17 0.93 10.18
CA VAL A 185 3.29 -0.01 10.22
C VAL A 185 2.70 -1.41 10.21
N VAL A 186 3.03 -2.18 9.19
CA VAL A 186 2.36 -3.47 8.94
C VAL A 186 3.36 -4.55 8.51
N GLY A 187 3.03 -5.81 8.80
CA GLY A 187 3.59 -6.93 8.07
C GLY A 187 2.97 -7.05 6.67
N PRO A 188 3.60 -7.78 5.73
CA PRO A 188 3.09 -7.93 4.37
C PRO A 188 1.65 -8.48 4.31
N GLU A 189 1.31 -9.38 5.23
CA GLU A 189 -0.02 -9.99 5.36
C GLU A 189 -1.14 -8.99 5.69
N HIS A 190 -0.78 -7.83 6.24
CA HIS A 190 -1.72 -6.76 6.59
C HIS A 190 -1.73 -5.58 5.61
N LEU A 191 -0.79 -5.55 4.64
CA LEU A 191 -0.69 -4.45 3.67
C LEU A 191 -1.99 -4.25 2.87
N TRP A 192 -2.60 -5.34 2.42
CA TRP A 192 -3.88 -5.28 1.70
C TRP A 192 -4.95 -4.51 2.50
N GLY A 193 -5.11 -4.88 3.77
CA GLY A 193 -6.07 -4.21 4.65
C GLY A 193 -5.75 -2.74 4.88
N ALA A 194 -4.47 -2.39 5.09
CA ALA A 194 -4.04 -1.01 5.28
C ALA A 194 -4.34 -0.15 4.04
N VAL A 195 -4.03 -0.65 2.84
CA VAL A 195 -4.31 0.06 1.58
C VAL A 195 -5.81 0.32 1.38
N LEU A 196 -6.67 -0.63 1.72
CA LEU A 196 -8.12 -0.46 1.60
C LEU A 196 -8.73 0.53 2.60
N GLN A 197 -8.00 0.92 3.65
CA GLN A 197 -8.42 1.94 4.61
C GLN A 197 -8.16 3.38 4.12
N ALA A 198 -7.40 3.53 3.02
CA ALA A 198 -7.13 4.85 2.48
C ALA A 198 -8.43 5.56 2.08
N PRO A 199 -8.57 6.85 2.41
CA PRO A 199 -9.77 7.61 2.09
C PRO A 199 -9.96 7.71 0.59
N THR A 200 -11.22 7.64 0.14
CA THR A 200 -11.56 7.87 -1.26
C THR A 200 -11.29 9.33 -1.63
N GLY A 201 -10.67 9.53 -2.78
CA GLY A 201 -10.38 10.86 -3.31
C GLY A 201 -11.51 11.42 -4.18
N HIS A 202 -11.37 12.70 -4.52
CA HIS A 202 -12.29 13.38 -5.44
C HIS A 202 -11.79 13.39 -6.89
N ARG A 203 -10.56 12.92 -7.12
CA ARG A 203 -9.93 12.90 -8.44
C ARG A 203 -10.02 11.52 -9.07
N ASP A 204 -10.17 11.50 -10.38
CA ASP A 204 -10.09 10.31 -11.19
C ASP A 204 -8.70 9.65 -11.11
N GLN A 205 -8.68 8.32 -11.02
CA GLN A 205 -7.43 7.54 -10.93
C GLN A 205 -6.47 7.84 -12.08
N ALA A 206 -6.96 7.87 -13.33
CA ALA A 206 -6.12 8.08 -14.50
C ALA A 206 -5.51 9.50 -14.50
N ALA A 207 -6.24 10.50 -14.00
CA ALA A 207 -5.72 11.86 -13.83
C ALA A 207 -4.61 11.90 -12.76
N LEU A 208 -4.80 11.23 -11.62
CA LEU A 208 -3.79 11.12 -10.57
C LEU A 208 -2.53 10.40 -11.06
N VAL A 209 -2.67 9.30 -11.80
CA VAL A 209 -1.55 8.55 -12.36
C VAL A 209 -0.75 9.41 -13.35
N ARG A 210 -1.43 10.13 -14.25
CA ARG A 210 -0.73 11.03 -15.19
C ARG A 210 0.02 12.14 -14.45
N LEU A 211 -0.60 12.72 -13.44
CA LEU A 211 0.01 13.78 -12.63
C LEU A 211 1.22 13.23 -11.87
N ALA A 212 1.09 12.08 -11.21
CA ALA A 212 2.17 11.45 -10.47
C ALA A 212 3.37 11.11 -11.37
N LYS A 213 3.14 10.53 -12.55
CA LYS A 213 4.21 10.23 -13.52
C LYS A 213 4.92 11.49 -14.04
N GLY A 214 4.22 12.62 -14.13
CA GLY A 214 4.80 13.91 -14.52
C GLY A 214 5.63 14.57 -13.43
N LEU A 215 5.23 14.41 -12.18
CA LEU A 215 5.88 15.02 -11.01
C LEU A 215 7.01 14.15 -10.44
N PHE A 216 6.81 12.85 -10.41
CA PHE A 216 7.73 11.86 -9.85
C PHE A 216 8.19 10.90 -10.95
N PRO A 217 9.20 11.26 -11.77
CA PRO A 217 9.66 10.39 -12.84
C PRO A 217 10.27 9.11 -12.27
N PRO A 218 10.11 7.95 -12.95
CA PRO A 218 10.76 6.73 -12.53
C PRO A 218 12.27 6.88 -12.58
N LEU A 219 12.95 6.37 -11.57
CA LEU A 219 14.40 6.25 -11.58
C LEU A 219 14.78 5.10 -12.53
N GLY A 220 15.61 5.39 -13.52
CA GLY A 220 15.99 4.49 -14.60
C GLY A 220 16.79 3.25 -14.16
#